data_e594d4ef2ac285d05f7ec6725c3d380b
#
_entry.id   e594d4ef2ac285d05f7ec6725c3d380b
#
_cell.length_a   1.000
_cell.length_b   1.000
_cell.length_c   1.000
_cell.angle_alpha   90.00
_cell.angle_beta   90.00
_cell.angle_gamma   90.00
#
_symmetry.space_group_name_H-M   'P 1'
#
loop_
_entity.id
_entity.type
_entity.pdbx_description
1 polymer ?
#
loop_
_entity_poly.entity_id
_entity_poly.type
_entity_poly.pdbx_seq_one_letter_code
_entity_poly.pdbx_strand_id
1 'polypeptide(L)'
;MEHGNMLAIVGSPGSGKTTLAVKLAAEIAKKKKNVVVVCSDPFVPSVPFLLPMDMEQEVSLGALLTSPALTQNEILEACVSVPANEYISLLGYRMGENLMSYPKVTRERAVEFLVCLRHLADYVILDCTSVFEADVFSILAMEMADRVLRVGTSNLRGISYFKSHAGMLEGRADNGKYISAIGNFKTGQEWEAAAGQYGGVGFVFPYVAELEKQYDEASLWNGLTSKEAGPFQTEVKKVLVEVFGLYETKQGENKPGAEKKKLVVRSPFVWKNKGEF
;
A
#
# COMPACT_ATOMS: atom_id res chain seq x y z
N MET A 1 -11.63 16.09 -7.24
CA MET A 1 -10.83 14.96 -7.77
C MET A 1 -11.69 13.73 -7.57
N GLU A 2 -11.90 12.94 -8.60
CA GLU A 2 -12.56 11.65 -8.43
C GLU A 2 -11.66 10.77 -7.57
N HIS A 3 -12.21 10.19 -6.52
CA HIS A 3 -11.52 9.24 -5.68
C HIS A 3 -11.56 7.87 -6.38
N GLY A 4 -10.40 7.26 -6.52
CA GLY A 4 -10.29 5.92 -7.09
C GLY A 4 -10.63 4.83 -6.08
N ASN A 5 -10.67 3.59 -6.54
CA ASN A 5 -10.94 2.43 -5.70
C ASN A 5 -9.76 1.46 -5.58
N MET A 6 -8.64 1.73 -6.28
CA MET A 6 -7.46 0.84 -6.29
C MET A 6 -6.21 1.59 -5.82
N LEU A 7 -5.57 1.07 -4.77
CA LEU A 7 -4.33 1.57 -4.19
C LEU A 7 -3.22 0.52 -4.33
N ALA A 8 -2.10 0.90 -4.93
CA ALA A 8 -0.87 0.12 -4.85
C ALA A 8 0.05 0.67 -3.74
N ILE A 9 0.61 -0.22 -2.93
CA ILE A 9 1.56 0.11 -1.87
C ILE A 9 2.91 -0.52 -2.23
N VAL A 10 3.91 0.32 -2.46
CA VAL A 10 5.27 -0.08 -2.80
C VAL A 10 6.26 0.59 -1.85
N GLY A 11 7.48 0.10 -1.78
CA GLY A 11 8.50 0.79 -0.96
C GLY A 11 9.59 -0.13 -0.43
N SER A 12 10.44 0.44 0.42
CA SER A 12 11.61 -0.25 0.93
C SER A 12 11.26 -1.46 1.81
N PRO A 13 12.14 -2.49 1.85
CA PRO A 13 11.97 -3.60 2.79
C PRO A 13 11.84 -3.11 4.24
N GLY A 14 10.93 -3.69 5.01
CA GLY A 14 10.71 -3.35 6.41
C GLY A 14 10.03 -2.00 6.66
N SER A 15 9.51 -1.34 5.64
CA SER A 15 8.81 -0.05 5.79
C SER A 15 7.37 -0.17 6.33
N GLY A 16 6.85 -1.37 6.49
CA GLY A 16 5.50 -1.61 7.02
C GLY A 16 4.39 -1.62 5.97
N LYS A 17 4.71 -1.87 4.69
CA LYS A 17 3.73 -1.95 3.60
C LYS A 17 2.56 -2.86 3.90
N THR A 18 2.84 -4.13 4.18
CA THR A 18 1.84 -5.16 4.50
C THR A 18 1.00 -4.79 5.71
N THR A 19 1.64 -4.29 6.78
CA THR A 19 0.94 -3.80 7.97
C THR A 19 -0.03 -2.68 7.61
N LEU A 20 0.42 -1.75 6.79
CA LEU A 20 -0.41 -0.62 6.34
C LEU A 20 -1.57 -1.09 5.46
N ALA A 21 -1.32 -2.02 4.51
CA ALA A 21 -2.37 -2.62 3.68
C ALA A 21 -3.48 -3.24 4.53
N VAL A 22 -3.11 -4.04 5.52
CA VAL A 22 -4.03 -4.68 6.46
C VAL A 22 -4.82 -3.65 7.27
N LYS A 23 -4.16 -2.64 7.83
CA LYS A 23 -4.85 -1.63 8.66
C LYS A 23 -5.77 -0.72 7.84
N LEU A 24 -5.41 -0.39 6.60
CA LEU A 24 -6.29 0.33 5.68
C LEU A 24 -7.53 -0.52 5.34
N ALA A 25 -7.34 -1.79 4.99
CA ALA A 25 -8.45 -2.70 4.71
C ALA A 25 -9.40 -2.86 5.90
N ALA A 26 -8.84 -3.02 7.11
CA ALA A 26 -9.64 -3.12 8.33
C ALA A 26 -10.49 -1.86 8.59
N GLU A 27 -9.94 -0.68 8.33
CA GLU A 27 -10.69 0.58 8.47
C GLU A 27 -11.78 0.77 7.38
N ILE A 28 -11.52 0.35 6.13
CA ILE A 28 -12.50 0.33 5.04
C ILE A 28 -13.67 -0.58 5.41
N ALA A 29 -13.37 -1.79 5.88
CA ALA A 29 -14.38 -2.78 6.25
C ALA A 29 -15.30 -2.33 7.40
N LYS A 30 -14.84 -1.46 8.31
CA LYS A 30 -15.71 -0.83 9.33
C LYS A 30 -16.84 0.01 8.70
N LYS A 31 -16.70 0.42 7.44
CA LYS A 31 -17.74 1.11 6.67
C LYS A 31 -18.66 0.16 5.91
N LYS A 32 -18.56 -1.15 6.16
CA LYS A 32 -19.30 -2.21 5.45
C LYS A 32 -19.05 -2.14 3.93
N LYS A 33 -17.81 -1.91 3.54
CA LYS A 33 -17.35 -1.90 2.18
C LYS A 33 -16.47 -3.11 1.92
N ASN A 34 -16.72 -3.80 0.81
CA ASN A 34 -15.91 -4.94 0.40
C ASN A 34 -14.52 -4.46 -0.04
N VAL A 35 -13.49 -5.06 0.51
CA VAL A 35 -12.11 -4.78 0.15
C VAL A 35 -11.36 -6.07 -0.13
N VAL A 36 -10.66 -6.10 -1.27
CA VAL A 36 -9.71 -7.17 -1.59
C VAL A 36 -8.29 -6.67 -1.34
N VAL A 37 -7.54 -7.42 -0.54
CA VAL A 37 -6.10 -7.20 -0.34
C VAL A 37 -5.34 -8.25 -1.12
N VAL A 38 -4.50 -7.82 -2.06
CA VAL A 38 -3.63 -8.71 -2.83
C VAL A 38 -2.21 -8.57 -2.34
N CYS A 39 -1.69 -9.63 -1.69
CA CYS A 39 -0.31 -9.74 -1.26
C CYS A 39 0.53 -10.34 -2.39
N SER A 40 1.14 -9.49 -3.20
CA SER A 40 1.77 -9.89 -4.45
C SER A 40 3.28 -10.11 -4.35
N ASP A 41 3.84 -10.24 -3.13
CA ASP A 41 5.27 -10.49 -2.96
C ASP A 41 5.62 -11.98 -3.16
N PRO A 42 6.25 -12.37 -4.30
CA PRO A 42 6.65 -13.75 -4.55
C PRO A 42 7.98 -14.12 -3.87
N PHE A 43 8.69 -13.15 -3.28
CA PHE A 43 9.96 -13.39 -2.58
C PHE A 43 9.72 -13.72 -1.11
N VAL A 44 8.71 -13.07 -0.49
CA VAL A 44 8.29 -13.30 0.89
C VAL A 44 6.76 -13.31 0.95
N PRO A 45 6.11 -14.46 0.67
CA PRO A 45 4.66 -14.59 0.73
C PRO A 45 4.10 -14.16 2.09
N SER A 46 3.17 -13.21 2.11
CA SER A 46 2.63 -12.60 3.34
C SER A 46 1.36 -13.28 3.87
N VAL A 47 0.59 -13.95 3.00
CA VAL A 47 -0.68 -14.59 3.39
C VAL A 47 -0.54 -15.55 4.56
N PRO A 48 0.53 -16.37 4.65
CA PRO A 48 0.68 -17.34 5.73
C PRO A 48 0.75 -16.76 7.14
N PHE A 49 1.12 -15.47 7.29
CA PHE A 49 1.13 -14.81 8.60
C PHE A 49 0.04 -13.74 8.74
N LEU A 50 -0.86 -13.67 7.76
CA LEU A 50 -2.06 -12.86 7.83
C LEU A 50 -3.33 -13.67 8.11
N LEU A 51 -3.23 -15.00 8.04
CA LEU A 51 -4.32 -15.93 8.34
C LEU A 51 -3.93 -16.84 9.53
N PRO A 52 -4.90 -17.35 10.29
CA PRO A 52 -4.65 -18.41 11.25
C PRO A 52 -3.94 -19.61 10.60
N MET A 53 -3.06 -20.28 11.36
CA MET A 53 -2.22 -21.37 10.83
C MET A 53 -3.02 -22.59 10.36
N ASP A 54 -4.27 -22.74 10.78
CA ASP A 54 -5.21 -23.80 10.37
C ASP A 54 -6.04 -23.42 9.13
N MET A 55 -5.86 -22.20 8.60
CA MET A 55 -6.49 -21.75 7.37
C MET A 55 -5.49 -21.82 6.21
N GLU A 56 -5.83 -22.60 5.20
CA GLU A 56 -5.06 -22.67 3.97
C GLU A 56 -5.80 -21.97 2.83
N GLN A 57 -5.05 -21.26 2.01
CA GLN A 57 -5.52 -20.76 0.74
C GLN A 57 -5.43 -21.89 -0.30
N GLU A 58 -6.55 -22.29 -0.89
CA GLU A 58 -6.58 -23.40 -1.86
C GLU A 58 -5.87 -23.04 -3.17
N VAL A 59 -6.15 -21.85 -3.71
CA VAL A 59 -5.57 -21.36 -4.96
C VAL A 59 -4.70 -20.14 -4.70
N SER A 60 -3.42 -20.22 -5.05
CA SER A 60 -2.51 -19.09 -4.89
C SER A 60 -2.64 -18.07 -6.02
N LEU A 61 -2.17 -16.84 -5.74
CA LEU A 61 -2.07 -15.79 -6.75
C LEU A 61 -1.25 -16.25 -7.97
N GLY A 62 -0.15 -16.95 -7.74
CA GLY A 62 0.70 -17.46 -8.83
C GLY A 62 -0.02 -18.48 -9.72
N ALA A 63 -0.76 -19.42 -9.12
CA ALA A 63 -1.58 -20.38 -9.86
C ALA A 63 -2.65 -19.66 -10.68
N LEU A 64 -3.33 -18.69 -10.08
CA LEU A 64 -4.38 -17.92 -10.74
C LEU A 64 -3.85 -17.10 -11.93
N LEU A 65 -2.72 -16.40 -11.75
CA LEU A 65 -2.10 -15.59 -12.80
C LEU A 65 -1.52 -16.43 -13.96
N THR A 66 -1.33 -17.73 -13.76
CA THR A 66 -0.82 -18.65 -14.79
C THR A 66 -1.87 -19.64 -15.29
N SER A 67 -3.11 -19.55 -14.79
CA SER A 67 -4.24 -20.34 -15.25
C SER A 67 -4.56 -20.08 -16.73
N PRO A 68 -5.03 -21.09 -17.49
CA PRO A 68 -5.47 -20.89 -18.88
C PRO A 68 -6.63 -19.90 -19.03
N ALA A 69 -7.55 -19.89 -18.07
CA ALA A 69 -8.66 -18.96 -17.98
C ALA A 69 -8.50 -18.06 -16.77
N LEU A 70 -9.09 -16.86 -16.83
CA LEU A 70 -9.16 -15.94 -15.72
C LEU A 70 -10.53 -15.25 -15.74
N THR A 71 -11.38 -15.67 -14.82
CA THR A 71 -12.72 -15.13 -14.66
C THR A 71 -12.88 -14.51 -13.29
N GLN A 72 -13.88 -13.65 -13.13
CA GLN A 72 -14.21 -13.10 -11.82
C GLN A 72 -14.54 -14.19 -10.79
N ASN A 73 -15.19 -15.26 -11.19
CA ASN A 73 -15.52 -16.39 -10.30
C ASN A 73 -14.25 -17.08 -9.80
N GLU A 74 -13.29 -17.38 -10.69
CA GLU A 74 -12.02 -17.99 -10.28
C GLU A 74 -11.23 -17.10 -9.32
N ILE A 75 -11.27 -15.77 -9.51
CA ILE A 75 -10.65 -14.83 -8.56
C ILE A 75 -11.36 -14.87 -7.21
N LEU A 76 -12.71 -14.90 -7.19
CA LEU A 76 -13.48 -14.98 -5.96
C LEU A 76 -13.25 -16.28 -5.20
N GLU A 77 -13.18 -17.41 -5.91
CA GLU A 77 -12.90 -18.73 -5.34
C GLU A 77 -11.47 -18.82 -4.77
N ALA A 78 -10.51 -18.11 -5.39
CA ALA A 78 -9.14 -18.04 -4.89
C ALA A 78 -8.98 -17.10 -3.68
N CYS A 79 -9.92 -16.22 -3.44
CA CYS A 79 -9.89 -15.31 -2.31
C CYS A 79 -10.25 -16.03 -1.00
N VAL A 80 -9.50 -15.74 0.05
CA VAL A 80 -9.78 -16.21 1.42
C VAL A 80 -10.44 -15.09 2.22
N SER A 81 -11.63 -15.36 2.78
CA SER A 81 -12.28 -14.41 3.69
C SER A 81 -11.53 -14.35 5.02
N VAL A 82 -11.26 -13.14 5.49
CA VAL A 82 -10.61 -12.95 6.77
C VAL A 82 -11.58 -13.27 7.91
N PRO A 83 -11.27 -14.23 8.82
CA PRO A 83 -12.22 -14.66 9.86
C PRO A 83 -12.75 -13.53 10.74
N ALA A 84 -11.93 -12.51 10.96
CA ALA A 84 -12.28 -11.36 11.78
C ALA A 84 -13.28 -10.40 11.11
N ASN A 85 -13.45 -10.46 9.77
CA ASN A 85 -14.32 -9.53 9.06
C ASN A 85 -14.71 -10.02 7.66
N GLU A 86 -15.98 -10.31 7.47
CA GLU A 86 -16.56 -10.79 6.19
C GLU A 86 -16.41 -9.83 5.00
N TYR A 87 -16.13 -8.55 5.25
CA TYR A 87 -15.92 -7.54 4.20
C TYR A 87 -14.49 -7.53 3.66
N ILE A 88 -13.59 -8.37 4.21
CA ILE A 88 -12.19 -8.42 3.78
C ILE A 88 -11.90 -9.78 3.13
N SER A 89 -11.43 -9.73 1.90
CA SER A 89 -10.92 -10.88 1.16
C SER A 89 -9.41 -10.72 0.92
N LEU A 90 -8.67 -11.80 1.12
CA LEU A 90 -7.22 -11.84 0.99
C LEU A 90 -6.83 -12.80 -0.15
N LEU A 91 -5.88 -12.40 -0.96
CA LEU A 91 -5.30 -13.22 -2.02
C LEU A 91 -3.78 -12.99 -2.08
N GLY A 92 -3.01 -14.03 -2.30
CA GLY A 92 -1.55 -13.90 -2.43
C GLY A 92 -0.86 -15.22 -2.71
N TYR A 93 0.45 -15.25 -2.53
CA TYR A 93 1.25 -16.47 -2.64
C TYR A 93 1.15 -17.29 -1.35
N ARG A 94 1.20 -18.63 -1.49
CA ARG A 94 1.16 -19.56 -0.35
C ARG A 94 2.55 -19.73 0.28
N MET A 95 2.58 -20.27 1.47
CA MET A 95 3.84 -20.65 2.12
C MET A 95 4.61 -21.66 1.28
N GLY A 96 5.91 -21.44 1.14
CA GLY A 96 6.81 -22.29 0.35
C GLY A 96 6.83 -21.98 -1.14
N GLU A 97 5.92 -21.14 -1.62
CA GLU A 97 5.98 -20.63 -2.99
C GLU A 97 7.02 -19.51 -3.13
N ASN A 98 7.55 -19.36 -4.30
CA ASN A 98 8.52 -18.32 -4.65
C ASN A 98 8.42 -17.97 -6.14
N LEU A 99 9.27 -17.04 -6.59
CA LEU A 99 9.29 -16.57 -7.98
C LEU A 99 9.44 -17.69 -9.02
N MET A 100 10.02 -18.83 -8.64
CA MET A 100 10.25 -19.98 -9.54
C MET A 100 9.13 -21.04 -9.48
N SER A 101 8.15 -20.86 -8.58
CA SER A 101 7.04 -21.84 -8.42
C SER A 101 6.07 -21.85 -9.59
N TYR A 102 6.05 -20.78 -10.38
CA TYR A 102 5.14 -20.61 -11.50
C TYR A 102 5.86 -20.08 -12.74
N PRO A 103 5.32 -20.29 -13.95
CA PRO A 103 5.79 -19.59 -15.15
C PRO A 103 5.75 -18.07 -14.96
N LYS A 104 6.55 -17.37 -15.76
CA LYS A 104 6.52 -15.90 -15.73
C LYS A 104 5.15 -15.38 -16.11
N VAL A 105 4.59 -14.54 -15.27
CA VAL A 105 3.34 -13.83 -15.53
C VAL A 105 3.52 -12.89 -16.72
N THR A 106 2.63 -12.97 -17.70
CA THR A 106 2.66 -12.05 -18.84
C THR A 106 2.00 -10.73 -18.48
N ARG A 107 2.35 -9.67 -19.22
CA ARG A 107 1.76 -8.35 -19.05
C ARG A 107 0.24 -8.38 -19.24
N GLU A 108 -0.20 -9.08 -20.28
CA GLU A 108 -1.62 -9.19 -20.64
C GLU A 108 -2.41 -9.86 -19.51
N ARG A 109 -1.87 -10.93 -18.92
CA ARG A 109 -2.53 -11.66 -17.83
C ARG A 109 -2.62 -10.80 -16.56
N ALA A 110 -1.57 -10.08 -16.21
CA ALA A 110 -1.60 -9.17 -15.06
C ALA A 110 -2.59 -8.02 -15.27
N VAL A 111 -2.69 -7.46 -16.49
CA VAL A 111 -3.69 -6.43 -16.83
C VAL A 111 -5.11 -6.99 -16.71
N GLU A 112 -5.38 -8.15 -17.27
CA GLU A 112 -6.70 -8.82 -17.19
C GLU A 112 -7.13 -9.04 -15.74
N PHE A 113 -6.21 -9.53 -14.91
CA PHE A 113 -6.46 -9.74 -13.48
C PHE A 113 -6.79 -8.42 -12.76
N LEU A 114 -6.00 -7.36 -12.96
CA LEU A 114 -6.22 -6.07 -12.31
C LEU A 114 -7.53 -5.41 -12.77
N VAL A 115 -7.92 -5.58 -14.04
CA VAL A 115 -9.23 -5.13 -14.54
C VAL A 115 -10.36 -5.89 -13.86
N CYS A 116 -10.27 -7.23 -13.77
CA CYS A 116 -11.26 -8.03 -13.06
C CYS A 116 -11.40 -7.61 -11.59
N LEU A 117 -10.28 -7.44 -10.88
CA LEU A 117 -10.28 -7.00 -9.48
C LEU A 117 -11.00 -5.68 -9.26
N ARG A 118 -10.82 -4.71 -10.15
CA ARG A 118 -11.44 -3.38 -10.06
C ARG A 118 -12.96 -3.46 -10.03
N HIS A 119 -13.53 -4.50 -10.61
CA HIS A 119 -14.98 -4.72 -10.68
C HIS A 119 -15.53 -5.68 -9.63
N LEU A 120 -14.64 -6.36 -8.86
CA LEU A 120 -15.04 -7.35 -7.87
C LEU A 120 -15.32 -6.78 -6.48
N ALA A 121 -14.69 -5.68 -6.13
CA ALA A 121 -14.79 -5.10 -4.79
C ALA A 121 -15.01 -3.60 -4.83
N ASP A 122 -15.54 -3.03 -3.74
CA ASP A 122 -15.63 -1.58 -3.58
C ASP A 122 -14.22 -0.96 -3.58
N TYR A 123 -13.24 -1.65 -2.97
CA TYR A 123 -11.85 -1.20 -2.88
C TYR A 123 -10.86 -2.35 -3.08
N VAL A 124 -9.73 -2.03 -3.67
CA VAL A 124 -8.61 -2.96 -3.89
C VAL A 124 -7.33 -2.37 -3.33
N ILE A 125 -6.61 -3.12 -2.51
CA ILE A 125 -5.30 -2.75 -1.99
C ILE A 125 -4.29 -3.79 -2.50
N LEU A 126 -3.28 -3.33 -3.22
CA LEU A 126 -2.21 -4.13 -3.79
C LEU A 126 -0.95 -3.94 -2.95
N ASP A 127 -0.63 -4.92 -2.10
CA ASP A 127 0.61 -4.95 -1.31
C ASP A 127 1.72 -5.53 -2.19
N CYS A 128 2.50 -4.65 -2.81
CA CYS A 128 3.50 -4.99 -3.81
C CYS A 128 4.85 -5.34 -3.18
N THR A 129 5.63 -6.18 -3.88
CA THR A 129 7.00 -6.50 -3.45
C THR A 129 7.90 -5.26 -3.41
N SER A 130 8.94 -5.33 -2.59
CA SER A 130 10.00 -4.31 -2.59
C SER A 130 10.95 -4.43 -3.79
N VAL A 131 10.95 -5.56 -4.48
CA VAL A 131 11.77 -5.85 -5.67
C VAL A 131 10.88 -5.78 -6.92
N PHE A 132 10.12 -4.68 -7.02
CA PHE A 132 9.07 -4.53 -8.04
C PHE A 132 9.63 -4.55 -9.47
N GLU A 133 10.89 -4.19 -9.69
CA GLU A 133 11.54 -4.23 -10.99
C GLU A 133 11.69 -5.66 -11.55
N ALA A 134 11.68 -6.66 -10.68
CA ALA A 134 11.72 -8.07 -11.06
C ALA A 134 10.31 -8.70 -11.16
N ASP A 135 9.27 -7.95 -10.86
CA ASP A 135 7.88 -8.43 -10.81
C ASP A 135 6.96 -7.60 -11.72
N VAL A 136 6.57 -8.20 -12.85
CA VAL A 136 5.67 -7.58 -13.84
C VAL A 136 4.34 -7.19 -13.20
N PHE A 137 3.83 -7.98 -12.25
CA PHE A 137 2.58 -7.67 -11.58
C PHE A 137 2.67 -6.39 -10.77
N SER A 138 3.71 -6.21 -9.96
CA SER A 138 3.91 -4.99 -9.17
C SER A 138 4.10 -3.74 -10.03
N ILE A 139 4.81 -3.86 -11.18
CA ILE A 139 4.92 -2.76 -12.15
C ILE A 139 3.53 -2.34 -12.66
N LEU A 140 2.72 -3.31 -13.07
CA LEU A 140 1.39 -3.04 -13.60
C LEU A 140 0.41 -2.58 -12.52
N ALA A 141 0.54 -3.10 -11.31
CA ALA A 141 -0.20 -2.60 -10.16
C ALA A 141 0.00 -1.10 -9.95
N MET A 142 1.26 -0.62 -10.01
CA MET A 142 1.58 0.80 -9.96
C MET A 142 1.03 1.58 -11.18
N GLU A 143 1.07 0.99 -12.37
CA GLU A 143 0.56 1.65 -13.58
C GLU A 143 -0.96 1.79 -13.56
N MET A 144 -1.68 0.79 -13.09
CA MET A 144 -3.13 0.71 -13.16
C MET A 144 -3.86 1.22 -11.93
N ALA A 145 -3.20 1.27 -10.76
CA ALA A 145 -3.80 1.82 -9.55
C ALA A 145 -4.16 3.31 -9.72
N ASP A 146 -5.21 3.75 -9.03
CA ASP A 146 -5.62 5.16 -9.02
C ASP A 146 -4.68 6.02 -8.19
N ARG A 147 -4.09 5.42 -7.14
CA ARG A 147 -3.05 6.01 -6.29
C ARG A 147 -1.96 4.98 -6.00
N VAL A 148 -0.75 5.47 -5.83
CA VAL A 148 0.42 4.68 -5.45
C VAL A 148 1.03 5.28 -4.19
N LEU A 149 1.03 4.53 -3.10
CA LEU A 149 1.66 4.92 -1.86
C LEU A 149 3.07 4.32 -1.79
N ARG A 150 4.08 5.19 -1.81
CA ARG A 150 5.49 4.82 -1.75
C ARG A 150 5.97 4.93 -0.31
N VAL A 151 6.17 3.81 0.38
CA VAL A 151 6.52 3.79 1.80
C VAL A 151 8.02 3.54 1.97
N GLY A 152 8.72 4.50 2.56
CA GLY A 152 10.13 4.40 2.90
C GLY A 152 10.36 4.43 4.41
N THR A 153 11.54 3.98 4.85
CA THR A 153 11.98 4.19 6.24
C THR A 153 12.84 5.45 6.35
N SER A 154 12.91 6.05 7.53
CA SER A 154 13.73 7.26 7.79
C SER A 154 15.23 7.00 7.88
N ASN A 155 15.69 5.77 7.77
CA ASN A 155 17.09 5.40 7.86
C ASN A 155 17.80 5.40 6.49
N LEU A 156 19.14 5.28 6.51
CA LEU A 156 19.97 5.26 5.30
C LEU A 156 19.59 4.14 4.33
N ARG A 157 19.08 3.00 4.82
CA ARG A 157 18.67 1.88 3.96
C ARG A 157 17.44 2.25 3.12
N GLY A 158 16.46 2.92 3.72
CA GLY A 158 15.30 3.43 2.99
C GLY A 158 15.69 4.51 1.99
N ILE A 159 16.56 5.45 2.37
CA ILE A 159 17.08 6.49 1.48
C ILE A 159 17.82 5.87 0.29
N SER A 160 18.70 4.89 0.54
CA SER A 160 19.43 4.18 -0.51
C SER A 160 18.48 3.48 -1.47
N TYR A 161 17.46 2.78 -0.95
CA TYR A 161 16.44 2.14 -1.76
C TYR A 161 15.74 3.12 -2.72
N PHE A 162 15.26 4.24 -2.19
CA PHE A 162 14.55 5.24 -3.02
C PHE A 162 15.48 5.87 -4.07
N LYS A 163 16.72 6.17 -3.72
CA LYS A 163 17.70 6.68 -4.69
C LYS A 163 18.01 5.69 -5.81
N SER A 164 18.10 4.41 -5.50
CA SER A 164 18.36 3.36 -6.50
C SER A 164 17.17 3.17 -7.46
N HIS A 165 15.95 3.48 -7.00
CA HIS A 165 14.72 3.31 -7.79
C HIS A 165 14.13 4.64 -8.30
N ALA A 166 14.81 5.77 -8.06
CA ALA A 166 14.31 7.11 -8.40
C ALA A 166 13.88 7.21 -9.87
N GLY A 167 14.72 6.78 -10.81
CA GLY A 167 14.42 6.82 -12.24
C GLY A 167 13.17 6.02 -12.64
N MET A 168 12.80 4.99 -11.87
CA MET A 168 11.61 4.19 -12.10
C MET A 168 10.36 4.79 -11.44
N LEU A 169 10.54 5.51 -10.34
CA LEU A 169 9.46 6.06 -9.53
C LEU A 169 9.18 7.54 -9.80
N GLU A 170 10.19 8.33 -10.21
CA GLU A 170 10.08 9.79 -10.42
C GLU A 170 9.65 10.17 -11.84
N GLY A 171 10.04 9.41 -12.84
CA GLY A 171 9.69 9.67 -14.26
C GLY A 171 8.20 9.56 -14.58
N ARG A 172 7.39 9.26 -13.58
CA ARG A 172 5.93 9.16 -13.64
C ARG A 172 5.26 10.19 -12.74
N ALA A 173 5.93 11.30 -12.46
CA ALA A 173 5.40 12.42 -11.69
C ALA A 173 4.22 13.03 -12.43
N ASP A 174 3.04 12.57 -12.13
CA ASP A 174 1.80 13.08 -12.68
C ASP A 174 0.75 13.31 -11.60
N ASN A 175 0.11 14.41 -11.67
CA ASN A 175 -1.21 14.76 -11.09
C ASN A 175 -1.54 14.23 -9.69
N GLY A 176 -0.52 13.96 -8.84
CA GLY A 176 -0.71 13.51 -7.46
C GLY A 176 -1.04 12.02 -7.31
N LYS A 177 -0.79 11.21 -8.34
CA LYS A 177 -0.99 9.75 -8.28
C LYS A 177 -0.05 9.09 -7.26
N TYR A 178 1.21 9.54 -7.23
CA TYR A 178 2.25 9.00 -6.35
C TYR A 178 2.37 9.84 -5.08
N ILE A 179 2.18 9.20 -3.95
CA ILE A 179 2.28 9.82 -2.63
C ILE A 179 3.39 9.11 -1.86
N SER A 180 4.37 9.85 -1.37
CA SER A 180 5.43 9.29 -0.53
C SER A 180 5.02 9.31 0.94
N ALA A 181 5.45 8.31 1.69
CA ALA A 181 5.25 8.19 3.12
C ALA A 181 6.50 7.68 3.82
N ILE A 182 6.67 8.08 5.07
CA ILE A 182 7.62 7.45 5.99
C ILE A 182 6.86 6.42 6.81
N GLY A 183 7.34 5.18 6.79
CA GLY A 183 6.81 4.10 7.59
C GLY A 183 7.76 3.70 8.71
N ASN A 184 7.20 3.11 9.76
CA ASN A 184 7.94 2.54 10.88
C ASN A 184 8.92 3.54 11.54
N PHE A 185 8.49 4.80 11.66
CA PHE A 185 9.28 5.89 12.23
C PHE A 185 9.40 5.74 13.74
N LYS A 186 10.62 5.65 14.25
CA LYS A 186 10.88 5.53 15.70
C LYS A 186 11.20 6.90 16.29
N THR A 187 10.76 7.13 17.53
CA THR A 187 11.07 8.36 18.28
C THR A 187 12.57 8.62 18.32
N GLY A 188 12.98 9.84 18.04
CA GLY A 188 14.39 10.25 17.98
C GLY A 188 15.04 10.08 16.61
N GLN A 189 14.35 9.62 15.59
CA GLN A 189 14.82 9.64 14.21
C GLN A 189 14.48 11.01 13.57
N GLU A 190 15.37 11.49 12.70
CA GLU A 190 15.15 12.70 11.89
C GLU A 190 14.52 12.30 10.57
N TRP A 191 13.19 12.19 10.52
CA TRP A 191 12.47 11.77 9.33
C TRP A 191 12.43 12.86 8.24
N GLU A 192 12.59 14.13 8.61
CA GLU A 192 12.54 15.27 7.69
C GLU A 192 13.67 15.19 6.64
N ALA A 193 14.86 14.72 7.05
CA ALA A 193 15.98 14.52 6.14
C ALA A 193 15.67 13.44 5.09
N ALA A 194 15.03 12.34 5.50
CA ALA A 194 14.58 11.29 4.59
C ALA A 194 13.43 11.79 3.69
N ALA A 195 12.49 12.56 4.22
CA ALA A 195 11.40 13.14 3.46
C ALA A 195 11.90 14.02 2.30
N GLY A 196 12.95 14.81 2.55
CA GLY A 196 13.62 15.59 1.50
C GLY A 196 14.19 14.73 0.37
N GLN A 197 14.70 13.53 0.69
CA GLN A 197 15.22 12.58 -0.31
C GLN A 197 14.11 11.86 -1.10
N TYR A 198 12.88 11.84 -0.59
CA TYR A 198 11.71 11.23 -1.23
C TYR A 198 10.87 12.21 -2.04
N GLY A 199 11.35 13.46 -2.20
CA GLY A 199 10.61 14.52 -2.89
C GLY A 199 9.45 15.10 -2.08
N GLY A 200 9.51 14.95 -0.76
CA GLY A 200 8.43 15.27 0.17
C GLY A 200 7.61 14.03 0.55
N VAL A 201 6.89 14.09 1.68
CA VAL A 201 6.00 13.02 2.14
C VAL A 201 4.64 13.58 2.52
N GLY A 202 3.58 12.85 2.17
CA GLY A 202 2.21 13.16 2.57
C GLY A 202 1.86 12.58 3.94
N PHE A 203 2.48 11.46 4.32
CA PHE A 203 2.14 10.72 5.54
C PHE A 203 3.38 10.27 6.31
N VAL A 204 3.26 10.23 7.64
CA VAL A 204 4.30 9.71 8.53
C VAL A 204 3.68 8.73 9.51
N PHE A 205 4.00 7.45 9.34
CA PHE A 205 3.49 6.37 10.19
C PHE A 205 4.50 6.06 11.28
N PRO A 206 4.21 6.37 12.55
CA PRO A 206 5.08 6.05 13.66
C PRO A 206 5.17 4.53 13.87
N TYR A 207 6.29 4.09 14.41
CA TYR A 207 6.43 2.74 14.95
C TYR A 207 5.46 2.56 16.13
N VAL A 208 4.79 1.41 16.16
CA VAL A 208 3.89 1.02 17.23
C VAL A 208 4.23 -0.42 17.64
N ALA A 209 4.69 -0.60 18.88
CA ALA A 209 5.08 -1.92 19.39
C ALA A 209 3.94 -2.96 19.33
N GLU A 210 2.70 -2.51 19.51
CA GLU A 210 1.51 -3.36 19.35
C GLU A 210 1.38 -3.92 17.92
N LEU A 211 1.75 -3.17 16.89
CA LEU A 211 1.74 -3.65 15.51
C LEU A 211 2.82 -4.71 15.25
N GLU A 212 4.01 -4.51 15.79
CA GLU A 212 5.09 -5.50 15.70
C GLU A 212 4.67 -6.81 16.38
N LYS A 213 4.11 -6.73 17.59
CA LYS A 213 3.55 -7.88 18.30
C LYS A 213 2.44 -8.57 17.50
N GLN A 214 1.48 -7.81 16.95
CA GLN A 214 0.41 -8.37 16.14
C GLN A 214 0.94 -9.05 14.87
N TYR A 215 2.01 -8.53 14.28
CA TYR A 215 2.67 -9.14 13.12
C TYR A 215 3.29 -10.49 13.49
N ASP A 216 4.03 -10.55 14.60
CA ASP A 216 4.69 -11.78 15.09
C ASP A 216 3.70 -12.86 15.52
N GLU A 217 2.51 -12.46 15.99
CA GLU A 217 1.43 -13.35 16.45
C GLU A 217 0.39 -13.67 15.34
N ALA A 218 0.63 -13.31 14.08
CA ALA A 218 -0.33 -13.46 12.96
C ALA A 218 -1.71 -12.86 13.28
N SER A 219 -1.75 -11.76 14.02
CA SER A 219 -2.97 -11.13 14.53
C SER A 219 -3.17 -9.69 14.04
N LEU A 220 -2.58 -9.33 12.89
CA LEU A 220 -2.63 -7.97 12.33
C LEU A 220 -4.05 -7.46 12.05
N TRP A 221 -5.03 -8.33 11.88
CA TRP A 221 -6.42 -7.92 11.67
C TRP A 221 -7.07 -7.37 12.94
N ASN A 222 -6.49 -7.61 14.12
CA ASN A 222 -7.01 -7.09 15.37
C ASN A 222 -6.92 -5.56 15.43
N GLY A 223 -7.87 -4.95 16.12
CA GLY A 223 -7.85 -3.52 16.40
C GLY A 223 -6.64 -3.12 17.24
N LEU A 224 -6.24 -1.86 17.14
CA LEU A 224 -5.20 -1.28 17.98
C LEU A 224 -5.84 -0.69 19.25
N THR A 225 -5.29 -1.05 20.41
CA THR A 225 -5.83 -0.69 21.72
C THR A 225 -4.91 0.22 22.53
N SER A 226 -3.62 0.24 22.20
CA SER A 226 -2.64 1.07 22.89
C SER A 226 -2.85 2.56 22.58
N LYS A 227 -2.60 3.42 23.57
CA LYS A 227 -2.64 4.88 23.39
C LYS A 227 -1.58 5.36 22.39
N GLU A 228 -0.47 4.66 22.30
CA GLU A 228 0.64 4.94 21.39
C GLU A 228 0.27 4.73 19.93
N ALA A 229 -0.74 3.94 19.66
CA ALA A 229 -1.25 3.71 18.30
C ALA A 229 -2.09 4.87 17.75
N GLY A 230 -2.52 5.83 18.58
CA GLY A 230 -3.38 6.94 18.16
C GLY A 230 -2.84 7.73 16.98
N PRO A 231 -1.58 8.19 16.97
CA PRO A 231 -0.99 8.88 15.82
C PRO A 231 -0.99 8.03 14.55
N PHE A 232 -0.65 6.74 14.63
CA PHE A 232 -0.70 5.82 13.49
C PHE A 232 -2.13 5.70 12.93
N GLN A 233 -3.12 5.49 13.78
CA GLN A 233 -4.54 5.41 13.37
C GLN A 233 -5.01 6.71 12.72
N THR A 234 -4.51 7.85 13.18
CA THR A 234 -4.81 9.16 12.58
C THR A 234 -4.26 9.26 11.16
N GLU A 235 -3.02 8.83 10.93
CA GLU A 235 -2.41 8.81 9.60
C GLU A 235 -3.13 7.83 8.67
N VAL A 236 -3.52 6.63 9.15
CA VAL A 236 -4.35 5.69 8.38
C VAL A 236 -5.65 6.35 7.90
N LYS A 237 -6.36 7.06 8.77
CA LYS A 237 -7.58 7.78 8.40
C LYS A 237 -7.34 8.90 7.39
N LYS A 238 -6.22 9.62 7.49
CA LYS A 238 -5.84 10.63 6.48
C LYS A 238 -5.63 10.00 5.10
N VAL A 239 -4.95 8.84 5.02
CA VAL A 239 -4.82 8.11 3.76
C VAL A 239 -6.20 7.76 3.19
N LEU A 240 -7.12 7.26 4.01
CA LEU A 240 -8.46 6.90 3.55
C LEU A 240 -9.25 8.10 3.01
N VAL A 241 -9.10 9.27 3.62
CA VAL A 241 -9.70 10.51 3.11
C VAL A 241 -9.07 10.93 1.79
N GLU A 242 -7.73 10.97 1.72
CA GLU A 242 -7.01 11.51 0.56
C GLU A 242 -7.07 10.58 -0.65
N VAL A 243 -6.97 9.26 -0.41
CA VAL A 243 -6.91 8.25 -1.47
C VAL A 243 -8.32 7.83 -1.91
N PHE A 244 -9.21 7.55 -0.96
CA PHE A 244 -10.51 6.92 -1.23
C PHE A 244 -11.71 7.84 -0.97
N GLY A 245 -11.52 9.06 -0.48
CA GLY A 245 -12.62 9.97 -0.10
C GLY A 245 -13.46 9.45 1.07
N LEU A 246 -12.98 8.46 1.80
CA LEU A 246 -13.67 7.92 2.96
C LEU A 246 -13.48 8.86 4.16
N TYR A 247 -14.52 8.97 5.00
CA TYR A 247 -14.56 9.88 6.15
C TYR A 247 -14.63 11.38 5.81
N GLU A 248 -14.83 11.78 4.55
CA GLU A 248 -15.23 13.14 4.28
C GLU A 248 -16.59 13.39 4.97
N THR A 249 -16.58 14.25 5.97
CA THR A 249 -17.83 14.79 6.53
C THR A 249 -18.49 15.59 5.43
N LYS A 250 -19.74 15.26 5.07
CA LYS A 250 -20.60 16.18 4.32
C LYS A 250 -20.60 17.49 5.12
N GLN A 251 -19.83 18.47 4.67
CA GLN A 251 -19.93 19.81 5.23
C GLN A 251 -21.36 20.29 4.97
N GLY A 252 -22.12 20.38 6.04
CA GLY A 252 -23.40 21.07 6.03
C GLY A 252 -23.21 22.46 5.44
N GLU A 253 -24.17 22.87 4.68
CA GLU A 253 -24.29 24.13 3.96
C GLU A 253 -23.88 25.32 4.84
N ASN A 254 -23.15 26.24 4.21
CA ASN A 254 -22.93 27.64 4.55
C ASN A 254 -22.05 28.03 5.77
N LYS A 255 -20.79 28.42 5.41
CA LYS A 255 -20.30 29.76 5.76
C LYS A 255 -19.29 30.21 4.70
N PRO A 256 -19.43 31.40 4.08
CA PRO A 256 -18.43 31.97 3.20
C PRO A 256 -17.30 32.57 4.02
N GLY A 257 -16.07 32.29 3.64
CA GLY A 257 -14.89 33.03 4.07
C GLY A 257 -14.02 32.37 5.12
N ALA A 258 -13.24 31.35 4.69
CA ALA A 258 -11.93 31.09 5.28
C ALA A 258 -11.02 30.56 4.16
N GLU A 259 -10.06 31.39 3.77
CA GLU A 259 -9.02 31.01 2.82
C GLU A 259 -8.28 29.76 3.31
N LYS A 260 -8.32 28.71 2.50
CA LYS A 260 -7.49 27.52 2.68
C LYS A 260 -6.03 27.92 2.48
N LYS A 261 -5.30 28.16 3.56
CA LYS A 261 -3.84 28.22 3.53
C LYS A 261 -3.33 26.85 3.09
N LYS A 262 -2.95 26.74 1.80
CA LYS A 262 -2.10 25.64 1.34
C LYS A 262 -0.81 25.70 2.15
N LEU A 263 -0.52 24.67 2.93
CA LEU A 263 0.82 24.45 3.50
C LEU A 263 1.74 24.08 2.33
N VAL A 264 2.23 25.08 1.62
CA VAL A 264 3.35 24.93 0.70
C VAL A 264 4.59 25.01 1.56
N VAL A 265 5.17 23.88 1.92
CA VAL A 265 6.54 23.86 2.44
C VAL A 265 7.45 24.26 1.28
N ARG A 266 7.78 25.53 1.21
CA ARG A 266 8.79 26.04 0.27
C ARG A 266 10.14 25.47 0.68
N SER A 267 10.73 24.65 -0.20
CA SER A 267 12.13 24.26 -0.10
C SER A 267 13.03 25.52 -0.09
N PRO A 268 13.94 25.69 0.88
CA PRO A 268 14.85 26.83 0.92
C PRO A 268 16.12 26.64 0.08
N PHE A 269 16.21 25.69 -0.81
CA PHE A 269 17.41 25.48 -1.61
C PHE A 269 17.13 25.63 -3.12
N VAL A 270 17.30 26.85 -3.59
CA VAL A 270 17.54 27.14 -5.03
C VAL A 270 19.02 26.92 -5.29
N TRP A 271 19.36 25.89 -6.06
CA TRP A 271 20.70 25.77 -6.64
C TRP A 271 20.89 26.85 -7.67
N LYS A 272 21.68 27.89 -7.35
CA LYS A 272 22.25 28.78 -8.36
C LYS A 272 23.32 28.03 -9.11
N ASN A 273 23.04 27.64 -10.35
CA ASN A 273 24.09 27.34 -11.33
C ASN A 273 24.95 28.60 -11.49
N LYS A 274 26.18 28.56 -10.98
CA LYS A 274 27.27 29.40 -11.49
C LYS A 274 28.02 28.54 -12.51
N GLY A 275 27.75 28.83 -13.77
CA GLY A 275 28.66 28.49 -14.82
C GLY A 275 29.94 29.34 -14.70
N GLU A 276 30.95 28.91 -15.43
CA GLU A 276 32.29 29.49 -15.66
C GLU A 276 33.40 28.80 -14.86
N PHE A 277 34.04 27.84 -15.42
CA PHE A 277 35.35 27.80 -16.15
C PHE A 277 35.52 26.40 -16.70
#